data_2e901096dd7eb8b4146305f3d382b02e
#
_entry.id   2e901096dd7eb8b4146305f3d382b02e
#
_cell.length_a   1.000
_cell.length_b   1.000
_cell.length_c   1.000
_cell.angle_alpha   90.00
_cell.angle_beta   90.00
_cell.angle_gamma   90.00
#
_symmetry.space_group_name_H-M   'P 1'
#
loop_
_entity.id
_entity.type
_entity.pdbx_description
1 polymer ?
#
loop_
_entity_poly.entity_id
_entity_poly.type
_entity_poly.pdbx_seq_one_letter_code
_entity_poly.pdbx_strand_id
1 'polypeptide(L)' 'MEIKIKKLRDDAIIPSYANKGDAGMDLYTVESFDLEPMERKTIPLGFAVEIPTGYAGLIWDKSGLSHKYGIKTFGGVIDS' A
#
# COMPACT_ATOMS: atom_id res chain seq x y z
N MET A 1 8.46 12.81 -12.68
CA MET A 1 7.76 11.56 -13.03
C MET A 1 6.34 11.63 -12.51
N GLU A 2 5.40 11.13 -13.27
CA GLU A 2 3.99 11.16 -12.92
C GLU A 2 3.48 9.72 -12.78
N ILE A 3 2.76 9.45 -11.71
CA ILE A 3 2.11 8.18 -11.48
C ILE A 3 0.60 8.42 -11.49
N LYS A 4 -0.11 7.69 -12.33
CA LYS A 4 -1.56 7.84 -12.44
C LYS A 4 -2.25 6.89 -11.49
N ILE A 5 -3.24 7.40 -10.76
CA ILE A 5 -4.03 6.63 -9.81
C ILE A 5 -5.50 6.85 -10.12
N LYS A 6 -6.26 5.74 -10.17
CA LYS A 6 -7.70 5.78 -10.39
C LYS A 6 -8.42 5.21 -9.17
N LYS A 7 -9.29 6.00 -8.56
CA LYS A 7 -10.16 5.49 -7.51
C LYS A 7 -11.16 4.50 -8.10
N LEU A 8 -11.30 3.36 -7.45
CA LEU A 8 -12.31 2.34 -7.79
C LEU A 8 -13.46 2.37 -6.79
N ARG A 9 -13.28 3.05 -5.66
CA ARG A 9 -14.30 3.27 -4.63
C ARG A 9 -14.17 4.70 -4.13
N ASP A 10 -15.29 5.32 -3.78
CA ASP A 10 -15.30 6.71 -3.29
C ASP A 10 -14.54 6.88 -1.97
N ASP A 11 -14.50 5.84 -1.15
CA ASP A 11 -13.81 5.85 0.14
C ASP A 11 -12.31 5.51 0.06
N ALA A 12 -11.79 5.26 -1.15
CA ALA A 12 -10.36 5.03 -1.34
C ALA A 12 -9.56 6.28 -0.97
N ILE A 13 -8.42 6.06 -0.31
CA ILE A 13 -7.50 7.13 0.06
C ILE A 13 -6.30 7.08 -0.86
N ILE A 14 -6.05 8.15 -1.59
CA ILE A 14 -4.91 8.25 -2.49
C ILE A 14 -3.62 8.24 -1.66
N PRO A 15 -2.63 7.41 -2.02
CA PRO A 15 -1.35 7.39 -1.32
C PRO A 15 -0.70 8.76 -1.23
N SER A 16 -0.11 9.05 -0.10
CA SER A 16 0.58 10.31 0.12
C SER A 16 1.74 10.13 1.07
N TYR A 17 2.69 11.07 1.04
CA TYR A 17 3.80 11.08 1.99
C TYR A 17 3.31 11.63 3.34
N ALA A 18 3.57 10.89 4.40
CA ALA A 18 3.22 11.33 5.75
C ALA A 18 4.07 12.52 6.18
N ASN A 19 5.36 12.49 5.83
CA ASN A 19 6.30 13.53 6.17
C ASN A 19 7.14 13.94 4.97
N LYS A 20 7.60 15.19 4.97
CA LYS A 20 8.52 15.66 3.96
C LYS A 20 9.82 14.84 4.02
N GLY A 21 10.29 14.37 2.89
CA GLY A 21 11.51 13.58 2.82
C GLY A 21 11.32 12.08 2.97
N ASP A 22 10.09 11.62 3.23
CA ASP A 22 9.80 10.18 3.26
C ASP A 22 10.09 9.54 1.89
N ALA A 23 10.68 8.36 1.91
CA ALA A 23 10.97 7.61 0.69
C ALA A 23 9.72 6.96 0.11
N GLY A 24 8.80 6.52 0.96
CA GLY A 24 7.58 5.83 0.55
C GLY A 24 6.32 6.57 0.95
N MET A 25 5.27 6.36 0.17
CA MET A 25 3.94 6.85 0.48
C MET A 25 3.18 5.83 1.31
N ASP A 26 2.34 6.30 2.22
CA ASP A 26 1.47 5.43 2.99
C ASP A 26 0.29 4.94 2.16
N LEU A 27 -0.04 3.67 2.31
CA LEU A 27 -1.21 3.04 1.73
C LEU A 27 -2.24 2.77 2.83
N TYR A 28 -3.51 2.94 2.51
CA TYR A 28 -4.60 2.77 3.45
C TYR A 28 -5.61 1.75 2.92
N THR A 29 -6.03 0.84 3.77
CA THR A 29 -7.11 -0.10 3.44
C THR A 29 -8.45 0.62 3.51
N VAL A 30 -9.41 0.18 2.69
CA VAL A 30 -10.77 0.75 2.71
C VAL A 30 -11.69 0.06 3.72
N GLU A 31 -11.22 -1.02 4.34
CA GLU A 31 -11.98 -1.83 5.27
C GLU A 31 -11.22 -2.02 6.57
N SER A 32 -11.94 -2.00 7.69
CA SER A 32 -11.38 -2.46 8.97
C SER A 32 -11.42 -3.98 9.01
N PHE A 33 -10.42 -4.58 9.64
CA PHE A 33 -10.35 -6.03 9.75
C PHE A 33 -9.52 -6.42 10.96
N ASP A 34 -9.74 -7.64 11.44
CA ASP A 34 -8.93 -8.26 12.48
C ASP A 34 -7.98 -9.27 11.84
N LEU A 35 -6.78 -9.35 12.35
CA LEU A 35 -5.76 -10.26 11.86
C LEU A 35 -5.27 -11.09 13.05
N GLU A 36 -5.58 -12.39 13.04
CA GLU A 36 -5.12 -13.32 14.06
C GLU A 36 -3.64 -13.65 13.84
N PRO A 37 -2.92 -14.09 14.88
CA PRO A 37 -1.55 -14.56 14.71
C PRO A 37 -1.44 -15.62 13.61
N MET A 38 -0.44 -15.48 12.74
CA MET A 38 -0.18 -16.36 11.59
C MET A 38 -1.23 -16.30 10.48
N GLU A 39 -2.24 -15.46 10.60
CA GLU A 39 -3.26 -15.28 9.58
C GLU A 39 -2.79 -14.36 8.47
N ARG A 40 -3.25 -14.64 7.23
CA ARG A 40 -3.04 -13.78 6.06
C ARG A 40 -4.39 -13.35 5.52
N LYS A 41 -4.48 -12.10 5.08
CA LYS A 41 -5.68 -11.58 4.42
C LYS A 41 -5.29 -10.73 3.22
N THR A 42 -6.11 -10.80 2.18
CA THR A 42 -6.02 -9.88 1.05
C THR A 42 -7.04 -8.78 1.27
N ILE A 43 -6.57 -7.55 1.42
CA ILE A 43 -7.41 -6.40 1.74
C ILE A 43 -7.36 -5.41 0.58
N PRO A 44 -8.52 -4.96 0.07
CA PRO A 44 -8.54 -3.98 -1.01
C PRO A 44 -8.10 -2.60 -0.53
N LEU A 45 -7.41 -1.88 -1.41
CA LEU A 45 -7.04 -0.47 -1.19
C LEU A 45 -8.01 0.49 -1.89
N GLY A 46 -8.84 -0.03 -2.78
CA GLY A 46 -9.89 0.73 -3.45
C GLY A 46 -9.41 1.62 -4.58
N PHE A 47 -8.17 1.46 -5.04
CA PHE A 47 -7.67 2.20 -6.19
C PHE A 47 -6.80 1.33 -7.09
N ALA A 48 -6.63 1.77 -8.33
CA ALA A 48 -5.69 1.19 -9.27
C ALA A 48 -4.55 2.18 -9.52
N VAL A 49 -3.35 1.66 -9.77
CA VAL A 49 -2.17 2.48 -10.05
C VAL A 49 -1.56 2.05 -11.38
N GLU A 50 -1.12 3.03 -12.16
CA GLU A 50 -0.36 2.78 -13.39
C GLU A 50 1.11 3.08 -13.14
N ILE A 51 1.94 2.05 -13.19
CA ILE A 51 3.38 2.19 -13.04
C ILE A 51 3.99 2.49 -14.40
N PRO A 52 4.75 3.59 -14.56
CA PRO A 52 5.36 3.92 -15.84
C PRO A 52 6.33 2.83 -16.31
N THR A 53 6.44 2.67 -17.64
CA THR A 53 7.39 1.76 -18.25
C THR A 53 8.82 2.05 -17.76
N GLY A 54 9.55 0.99 -17.42
CA GLY A 54 10.91 1.11 -16.88
C GLY A 54 10.98 1.25 -15.37
N TYR A 55 9.81 1.22 -14.70
CA TYR A 55 9.73 1.30 -13.24
C TYR A 55 8.95 0.12 -12.68
N ALA A 56 9.07 -0.08 -11.38
CA ALA A 56 8.27 -1.04 -10.63
C ALA A 56 7.73 -0.36 -9.38
N GLY A 57 6.50 -0.72 -9.00
CA GLY A 57 5.96 -0.32 -7.72
C GLY A 57 6.32 -1.37 -6.67
N LEU A 58 6.80 -0.95 -5.51
CA LEU A 58 7.15 -1.87 -4.43
C LEU A 58 6.30 -1.56 -3.21
N ILE A 59 5.56 -2.56 -2.74
CA ILE A 59 4.79 -2.48 -1.50
C ILE A 59 5.65 -3.06 -0.40
N TRP A 60 6.10 -2.18 0.50
CA TRP A 60 6.96 -2.58 1.61
C TRP A 60 6.22 -2.46 2.93
N ASP A 61 6.74 -3.16 3.94
CA ASP A 61 6.18 -3.15 5.28
C ASP A 61 6.25 -1.74 5.87
N LYS A 62 5.21 -1.34 6.59
CA LYS A 62 5.26 -0.13 7.39
C LYS A 62 6.03 -0.45 8.66
N SER A 63 7.14 0.27 8.88
CA SER A 63 8.11 -0.02 9.95
C SER A 63 7.47 -0.16 11.33
N GLY A 64 6.61 0.78 11.71
CA GLY A 64 5.96 0.77 13.02
C GLY A 64 5.05 -0.43 13.22
N LEU A 65 4.26 -0.79 12.21
CA LEU A 65 3.36 -1.94 12.28
C LEU A 65 4.13 -3.25 12.26
N SER A 66 5.17 -3.32 11.43
CA SER A 66 6.01 -4.51 11.35
C SER A 66 6.76 -4.76 12.64
N HIS A 67 7.39 -3.72 13.18
CA HIS A 67 8.17 -3.83 14.42
C HIS A 67 7.30 -4.15 15.63
N LYS A 68 6.18 -3.46 15.78
CA LYS A 68 5.35 -3.57 16.99
C LYS A 68 4.42 -4.78 16.97
N TYR A 69 3.88 -5.14 15.81
CA TYR A 69 2.86 -6.18 15.71
C TYR A 69 3.24 -7.35 14.82
N GLY A 70 4.39 -7.31 14.17
CA GLY A 70 4.82 -8.36 13.25
C GLY A 70 3.99 -8.43 11.97
N ILE A 71 3.38 -7.32 11.55
CA ILE A 71 2.59 -7.26 10.34
C ILE A 71 3.53 -7.17 9.14
N LYS A 72 3.32 -8.04 8.16
CA LYS A 72 4.16 -8.14 6.99
C LYS A 72 3.34 -8.19 5.72
N THR A 73 3.82 -7.51 4.68
CA THR A 73 3.26 -7.62 3.33
C THR A 73 3.81 -8.86 2.63
N PHE A 74 3.00 -9.46 1.77
CA PHE A 74 3.39 -10.62 0.97
C PHE A 74 3.30 -10.27 -0.50
N GLY A 75 4.31 -10.67 -1.28
CA GLY A 75 4.46 -10.23 -2.65
C GLY A 75 4.95 -8.80 -2.67
N GLY A 76 4.26 -7.94 -3.41
CA GLY A 76 4.50 -6.50 -3.35
C GLY A 76 5.19 -5.90 -4.55
N VAL A 77 5.47 -6.66 -5.59
CA VAL A 77 6.01 -6.11 -6.83
C VAL A 77 4.86 -5.81 -7.78
N ILE A 78 4.76 -4.57 -8.20
CA ILE A 78 3.77 -4.12 -9.18
C ILE A 78 4.52 -3.76 -10.46
N ASP A 79 4.27 -4.50 -11.51
CA ASP A 79 4.90 -4.29 -12.81
C ASP A 79 4.22 -3.13 -13.56
N SER A 80 4.95 -2.59 -14.52
CA SER A 80 4.41 -1.54 -15.40
C SER A 80 3.34 -2.07 -16.35
#